data_37111ebe8b962b8f694449df58dfa09e
#
_entry.id   37111ebe8b962b8f694449df58dfa09e
#
_cell.length_a   1.000
_cell.length_b   1.000
_cell.length_c   1.000
_cell.angle_alpha   90.00
_cell.angle_beta   90.00
_cell.angle_gamma   90.00
#
_symmetry.space_group_name_H-M   'P 1'
#
loop_
_entity.id
_entity.type
_entity.pdbx_description
1 polymer ?
#
loop_
_entity_poly.entity_id
_entity_poly.type
_entity_poly.pdbx_seq_one_letter_code
_entity_poly.pdbx_strand_id
1 'polypeptide(L)'
;MIINIVNRSKHELPQYATAFSAGLDLRANISEPVVLKPLERKLIPTGLFIELPAGYEAQIRPRSGLAIKKGITVLNSPGTIDADYRGEICVILVNLSSEDFLIEDGERICQMVIASHQQAEWNEVEVLNETERGAGGFGHTGKK
;
A
#
# COMPACT_ATOMS: atom_id res chain seq x y z
N MET A 1 18.20 8.50 3.77
CA MET A 1 17.87 7.29 4.58
C MET A 1 18.33 6.06 3.83
N ILE A 2 18.93 5.12 4.52
CA ILE A 2 19.32 3.81 3.93
C ILE A 2 18.38 2.75 4.50
N ILE A 3 17.83 1.88 3.64
CA ILE A 3 16.95 0.77 4.00
C ILE A 3 17.60 -0.50 3.47
N ASN A 4 17.81 -1.48 4.34
CA ASN A 4 18.28 -2.78 3.93
C ASN A 4 17.16 -3.53 3.19
N ILE A 5 17.49 -4.13 2.05
CA ILE A 5 16.56 -4.88 1.22
C ILE A 5 17.16 -6.19 0.76
N VAL A 6 16.38 -7.25 0.85
CA VAL A 6 16.68 -8.54 0.21
C VAL A 6 15.76 -8.68 -1.00
N ASN A 7 16.34 -8.85 -2.17
CA ASN A 7 15.63 -9.10 -3.42
C ASN A 7 15.77 -10.57 -3.80
N ARG A 8 14.69 -11.32 -3.72
CA ARG A 8 14.58 -12.70 -4.22
C ARG A 8 13.75 -12.78 -5.51
N SER A 9 13.34 -11.63 -6.05
CA SER A 9 12.62 -11.58 -7.32
C SER A 9 13.59 -11.75 -8.51
N LYS A 10 13.01 -11.92 -9.69
CA LYS A 10 13.72 -11.91 -10.97
C LYS A 10 13.93 -10.50 -11.52
N HIS A 11 13.43 -9.48 -10.80
CA HIS A 11 13.34 -8.10 -11.28
C HIS A 11 14.35 -7.21 -10.57
N GLU A 12 14.64 -6.06 -11.19
CA GLU A 12 15.49 -5.03 -10.59
C GLU A 12 14.83 -4.45 -9.34
N LEU A 13 15.64 -3.88 -8.47
CA LEU A 13 15.14 -3.15 -7.29
C LEU A 13 14.23 -2.00 -7.70
N PRO A 14 13.17 -1.72 -6.91
CA PRO A 14 12.31 -0.56 -7.16
C PRO A 14 13.12 0.74 -7.17
N GLN A 15 12.80 1.62 -8.10
CA GLN A 15 13.44 2.92 -8.23
C GLN A 15 12.38 4.03 -8.27
N TYR A 16 12.74 5.22 -7.77
CA TYR A 16 11.93 6.40 -7.95
C TYR A 16 11.93 6.82 -9.42
N ALA A 17 10.75 7.01 -10.01
CA ALA A 17 10.62 7.36 -11.41
C ALA A 17 11.17 8.77 -11.72
N THR A 18 11.11 9.69 -10.75
CA THR A 18 11.62 11.06 -10.84
C THR A 18 12.27 11.47 -9.51
N ALA A 19 13.06 12.53 -9.51
CA ALA A 19 13.73 13.05 -8.31
C ALA A 19 12.75 13.47 -7.19
N PHE A 20 11.49 13.75 -7.52
CA PHE A 20 10.47 14.18 -6.56
C PHE A 20 9.35 13.14 -6.36
N SER A 21 9.50 11.94 -6.89
CA SER A 21 8.55 10.85 -6.63
C SER A 21 8.58 10.46 -5.16
N ALA A 22 7.41 10.30 -4.54
CA ALA A 22 7.28 9.76 -3.19
C ALA A 22 7.10 8.24 -3.19
N GLY A 23 6.61 7.67 -4.29
CA GLY A 23 6.31 6.26 -4.43
C GLY A 23 7.28 5.52 -5.33
N LEU A 24 7.55 4.27 -4.96
CA LEU A 24 8.33 3.29 -5.71
C LEU A 24 7.37 2.23 -6.26
N ASP A 25 7.32 2.02 -7.58
CA ASP A 25 6.50 0.94 -8.15
C ASP A 25 7.05 -0.44 -7.76
N LEU A 26 6.17 -1.31 -7.25
CA LEU A 26 6.49 -2.71 -6.97
C LEU A 26 5.93 -3.61 -8.08
N ARG A 27 6.68 -4.65 -8.39
CA ARG A 27 6.33 -5.61 -9.46
C ARG A 27 5.84 -6.92 -8.88
N ALA A 28 4.92 -7.55 -9.60
CA ALA A 28 4.56 -8.94 -9.34
C ALA A 28 5.77 -9.85 -9.62
N ASN A 29 6.05 -10.78 -8.70
CA ASN A 29 7.06 -11.82 -8.86
C ASN A 29 6.35 -13.18 -8.82
N ILE A 30 5.85 -13.60 -9.95
CA ILE A 30 5.03 -14.81 -10.12
C ILE A 30 5.65 -15.73 -11.17
N SER A 31 5.42 -17.04 -11.05
CA SER A 31 5.92 -18.02 -12.02
C SER A 31 5.03 -18.15 -13.25
N GLU A 32 3.73 -17.90 -13.09
CA GLU A 32 2.73 -17.98 -14.13
C GLU A 32 1.76 -16.80 -14.01
N PRO A 33 1.15 -16.35 -15.11
CA PRO A 33 0.15 -15.29 -15.09
C PRO A 33 -1.02 -15.63 -14.16
N VAL A 34 -1.51 -14.63 -13.45
CA VAL A 34 -2.60 -14.76 -12.47
C VAL A 34 -3.83 -14.02 -12.98
N VAL A 35 -4.93 -14.72 -13.19
CA VAL A 35 -6.23 -14.10 -13.52
C VAL A 35 -6.91 -13.67 -12.23
N LEU A 36 -7.31 -12.40 -12.15
CA LEU A 36 -8.08 -11.81 -11.07
C LEU A 36 -9.49 -11.49 -11.61
N LYS A 37 -10.47 -12.35 -11.27
CA LYS A 37 -11.86 -12.19 -11.72
C LYS A 37 -12.54 -10.99 -11.06
N PRO A 38 -13.67 -10.51 -11.61
CA PRO A 38 -14.49 -9.48 -10.95
C PRO A 38 -14.79 -9.81 -9.49
N LEU A 39 -14.57 -8.83 -8.59
CA LEU A 39 -14.71 -8.93 -7.12
C LEU A 39 -13.79 -9.95 -6.44
N GLU A 40 -12.91 -10.61 -7.17
CA GLU A 40 -11.90 -11.49 -6.60
C GLU A 40 -10.75 -10.69 -6.00
N ARG A 41 -10.17 -11.21 -4.90
CA ARG A 41 -8.91 -10.72 -4.33
C ARG A 41 -7.87 -11.82 -4.31
N LYS A 42 -6.61 -11.45 -4.56
CA LYS A 42 -5.47 -12.37 -4.50
C LYS A 42 -4.27 -11.71 -3.86
N LEU A 43 -3.49 -12.50 -3.16
CA LEU A 43 -2.21 -12.12 -2.61
C LEU A 43 -1.14 -12.32 -3.68
N ILE A 44 -0.48 -11.24 -4.08
CA ILE A 44 0.54 -11.24 -5.13
C ILE A 44 1.91 -10.99 -4.49
N PRO A 45 2.85 -11.92 -4.61
CA PRO A 45 4.20 -11.77 -4.07
C PRO A 45 5.02 -10.80 -4.91
N THR A 46 6.00 -10.13 -4.26
CA THR A 46 6.96 -9.23 -4.92
C THR A 46 8.40 -9.74 -4.90
N GLY A 47 8.70 -10.77 -4.08
CA GLY A 47 10.05 -11.26 -3.86
C GLY A 47 10.93 -10.32 -3.04
N LEU A 48 10.37 -9.26 -2.46
CA LEU A 48 11.10 -8.23 -1.72
C LEU A 48 10.89 -8.35 -0.21
N PHE A 49 11.96 -8.14 0.55
CA PHE A 49 11.98 -8.11 2.01
C PHE A 49 12.76 -6.88 2.44
N ILE A 50 12.25 -6.10 3.37
CA ILE A 50 12.89 -4.85 3.81
C ILE A 50 13.08 -4.83 5.32
N GLU A 51 14.05 -4.03 5.76
CA GLU A 51 14.27 -3.71 7.15
C GLU A 51 14.23 -2.18 7.30
N LEU A 52 13.14 -1.70 7.87
CA LEU A 52 12.92 -0.27 8.10
C LEU A 52 13.56 0.16 9.43
N PRO A 53 14.09 1.38 9.53
CA PRO A 53 14.48 1.92 10.83
C PRO A 53 13.25 2.21 11.70
N ALA A 54 13.42 2.17 13.02
CA ALA A 54 12.37 2.51 13.99
C ALA A 54 11.81 3.92 13.70
N GLY A 55 10.50 4.09 13.87
CA GLY A 55 9.79 5.34 13.57
C GLY A 55 9.41 5.53 12.11
N TYR A 56 9.59 4.50 11.28
CA TYR A 56 9.18 4.49 9.88
C TYR A 56 8.32 3.26 9.58
N GLU A 57 7.41 3.43 8.63
CA GLU A 57 6.60 2.39 8.01
C GLU A 57 6.77 2.42 6.48
N ALA A 58 6.46 1.33 5.80
CA ALA A 58 6.21 1.34 4.38
C ALA A 58 4.72 1.18 4.11
N GLN A 59 4.16 2.07 3.29
CA GLN A 59 2.76 2.03 2.90
C GLN A 59 2.62 1.48 1.48
N ILE A 60 1.81 0.44 1.33
CA ILE A 60 1.44 -0.11 0.03
C ILE A 60 0.16 0.57 -0.44
N ARG A 61 0.26 1.27 -1.56
CA ARG A 61 -0.80 2.07 -2.15
C ARG A 61 -1.11 1.62 -3.58
N PRO A 62 -2.35 1.78 -4.07
CA PRO A 62 -2.69 1.48 -5.46
C PRO A 62 -1.98 2.42 -6.43
N ARG A 63 -1.89 1.99 -7.69
CA ARG A 63 -1.47 2.83 -8.81
C ARG A 63 -2.70 3.45 -9.45
N SER A 64 -2.68 4.77 -9.62
CA SER A 64 -3.80 5.53 -10.21
C SER A 64 -4.20 5.03 -11.60
N GLY A 65 -3.22 4.65 -12.43
CA GLY A 65 -3.48 4.14 -13.78
C GLY A 65 -4.21 2.79 -13.79
N LEU A 66 -3.88 1.87 -12.87
CA LEU A 66 -4.60 0.61 -12.73
C LEU A 66 -5.99 0.83 -12.15
N ALA A 67 -6.12 1.72 -11.17
CA ALA A 67 -7.41 2.03 -10.55
C ALA A 67 -8.41 2.59 -11.58
N ILE A 68 -8.03 3.65 -12.32
CA ILE A 68 -8.97 4.31 -13.25
C ILE A 68 -9.23 3.51 -14.53
N LYS A 69 -8.22 2.81 -15.07
CA LYS A 69 -8.35 2.14 -16.37
C LYS A 69 -8.82 0.70 -16.27
N LYS A 70 -8.55 0.04 -15.13
CA LYS A 70 -8.78 -1.40 -14.97
C LYS A 70 -9.61 -1.76 -13.73
N GLY A 71 -9.92 -0.79 -12.87
CA GLY A 71 -10.64 -1.04 -11.62
C GLY A 71 -9.86 -1.89 -10.61
N ILE A 72 -8.52 -1.96 -10.75
CA ILE A 72 -7.65 -2.74 -9.87
C ILE A 72 -7.11 -1.85 -8.77
N THR A 73 -7.23 -2.31 -7.53
CA THR A 73 -6.73 -1.58 -6.36
C THR A 73 -6.13 -2.54 -5.32
N VAL A 74 -5.47 -1.96 -4.33
CA VAL A 74 -5.00 -2.67 -3.13
C VAL A 74 -6.13 -2.68 -2.13
N LEU A 75 -6.59 -3.87 -1.72
CA LEU A 75 -7.79 -4.03 -0.89
C LEU A 75 -7.66 -3.37 0.49
N ASN A 76 -6.50 -3.52 1.14
CA ASN A 76 -6.17 -2.95 2.45
C ASN A 76 -5.41 -1.63 2.33
N SER A 77 -5.80 -0.77 1.41
CA SER A 77 -5.08 0.49 1.13
C SER A 77 -5.37 1.59 2.16
N PRO A 78 -4.30 2.23 2.71
CA PRO A 78 -2.91 1.87 2.57
C PRO A 78 -2.55 0.62 3.37
N GLY A 79 -1.85 -0.34 2.74
CA GLY A 79 -1.29 -1.48 3.46
C GLY A 79 -0.10 -1.01 4.30
N THR A 80 -0.01 -1.44 5.55
CA THR A 80 1.06 -1.06 6.48
C THR A 80 2.10 -2.18 6.57
N ILE A 81 3.37 -1.80 6.45
CA ILE A 81 4.52 -2.67 6.72
C ILE A 81 5.31 -2.03 7.85
N ASP A 82 5.29 -2.70 8.99
CA ASP A 82 5.94 -2.25 10.22
C ASP A 82 7.47 -2.39 10.15
N ALA A 83 8.18 -1.59 10.95
CA ALA A 83 9.65 -1.57 10.97
C ALA A 83 10.26 -2.92 11.39
N ASP A 84 9.56 -3.71 12.18
CA ASP A 84 9.99 -5.02 12.67
C ASP A 84 9.50 -6.21 11.81
N TYR A 85 8.70 -5.95 10.76
CA TYR A 85 8.31 -6.99 9.82
C TYR A 85 9.50 -7.45 8.99
N ARG A 86 9.68 -8.77 8.88
CA ARG A 86 10.79 -9.40 8.12
C ARG A 86 10.29 -10.37 7.05
N GLY A 87 8.97 -10.47 6.88
CA GLY A 87 8.37 -11.29 5.83
C GLY A 87 8.46 -10.67 4.45
N GLU A 88 8.06 -11.42 3.45
CA GLU A 88 7.93 -10.94 2.08
C GLU A 88 6.85 -9.86 1.97
N ILE A 89 7.15 -8.80 1.22
CA ILE A 89 6.14 -7.82 0.82
C ILE A 89 5.22 -8.47 -0.20
N CYS A 90 3.99 -8.77 0.23
CA CYS A 90 2.93 -9.26 -0.64
C CYS A 90 1.80 -8.24 -0.73
N VAL A 91 1.15 -8.17 -1.89
CA VAL A 91 0.12 -7.17 -2.19
C VAL A 91 -1.23 -7.85 -2.35
N ILE A 92 -2.23 -7.42 -1.60
CA ILE A 92 -3.61 -7.90 -1.75
C ILE A 92 -4.30 -7.05 -2.81
N LEU A 93 -4.34 -7.56 -4.05
CA LEU A 93 -5.08 -6.92 -5.13
C LEU A 93 -6.54 -7.36 -5.15
N VAL A 94 -7.42 -6.45 -5.50
CA VAL A 94 -8.83 -6.70 -5.75
C VAL A 94 -9.25 -6.10 -7.10
N ASN A 95 -10.09 -6.81 -7.83
CA ASN A 95 -10.66 -6.37 -9.10
C ASN A 95 -12.09 -5.86 -8.87
N LEU A 96 -12.29 -4.56 -8.99
CA LEU A 96 -13.58 -3.89 -8.86
C LEU A 96 -14.24 -3.60 -10.22
N SER A 97 -13.67 -4.13 -11.31
CA SER A 97 -14.26 -4.04 -12.66
C SER A 97 -15.21 -5.21 -12.94
N SER A 98 -15.83 -5.19 -14.10
CA SER A 98 -16.71 -6.27 -14.61
C SER A 98 -15.99 -7.27 -15.51
N GLU A 99 -14.69 -7.08 -15.77
CA GLU A 99 -13.87 -7.91 -16.66
C GLU A 99 -12.75 -8.61 -15.89
N ASP A 100 -12.31 -9.76 -16.40
CA ASP A 100 -11.13 -10.44 -15.86
C ASP A 100 -9.88 -9.56 -16.08
N PHE A 101 -9.00 -9.51 -15.08
CA PHE A 101 -7.72 -8.84 -15.17
C PHE A 101 -6.60 -9.86 -15.09
N LEU A 102 -5.73 -9.89 -16.10
CA LEU A 102 -4.56 -10.75 -16.12
C LEU A 102 -3.36 -10.00 -15.54
N ILE A 103 -2.72 -10.58 -14.54
CA ILE A 103 -1.48 -10.10 -13.95
C ILE A 103 -0.34 -10.93 -14.52
N GLU A 104 0.63 -10.27 -15.15
CA GLU A 104 1.82 -10.93 -15.69
C GLU A 104 3.04 -10.72 -14.75
N ASP A 105 4.03 -11.62 -14.86
CA ASP A 105 5.28 -11.49 -14.12
C ASP A 105 5.99 -10.18 -14.48
N GLY A 106 6.50 -9.46 -13.48
CA GLY A 106 7.15 -8.16 -13.67
C GLY A 106 6.22 -6.97 -13.86
N GLU A 107 4.90 -7.17 -13.93
CA GLU A 107 3.94 -6.07 -14.01
C GLU A 107 3.97 -5.22 -12.73
N ARG A 108 3.92 -3.90 -12.90
CA ARG A 108 3.87 -2.95 -11.78
C ARG A 108 2.45 -2.89 -11.22
N ILE A 109 2.24 -3.51 -10.06
CA ILE A 109 0.91 -3.75 -9.47
C ILE A 109 0.49 -2.76 -8.38
N CYS A 110 1.45 -2.13 -7.73
CA CYS A 110 1.21 -1.16 -6.66
C CYS A 110 2.39 -0.19 -6.57
N GLN A 111 2.33 0.74 -5.63
CA GLN A 111 3.47 1.57 -5.25
C GLN A 111 3.69 1.51 -3.74
N MET A 112 4.95 1.62 -3.31
CA MET A 112 5.37 1.68 -1.93
C MET A 112 5.84 3.09 -1.58
N VAL A 113 5.40 3.63 -0.46
CA VAL A 113 5.84 4.92 0.08
C VAL A 113 6.43 4.70 1.46
N ILE A 114 7.63 5.22 1.71
CA ILE A 114 8.23 5.21 3.04
C ILE A 114 7.77 6.46 3.79
N ALA A 115 7.20 6.29 4.98
CA ALA A 115 6.68 7.37 5.80
C ALA A 115 7.18 7.25 7.24
N SER A 116 7.38 8.38 7.91
CA SER A 116 7.57 8.41 9.36
C SER A 116 6.22 8.32 10.06
N HIS A 117 6.21 7.73 11.25
CA HIS A 117 5.01 7.65 12.09
C HIS A 117 5.33 7.97 13.55
N GLN A 118 4.30 8.24 14.33
CA GLN A 118 4.37 8.38 15.77
C GLN A 118 3.62 7.21 16.42
N GLN A 119 4.13 6.71 17.53
CA GLN A 119 3.39 5.81 18.41
C GLN A 119 2.74 6.63 19.51
N ALA A 120 1.43 6.43 19.71
CA ALA A 120 0.68 7.12 20.74
C ALA A 120 0.70 6.32 22.05
N GLU A 121 0.87 7.02 23.15
CA GLU A 121 0.58 6.50 24.49
C GLU A 121 -0.81 6.98 24.89
N TRP A 122 -1.65 6.06 25.36
CA TRP A 122 -3.01 6.39 25.79
C TRP A 122 -3.01 6.91 27.22
N ASN A 123 -3.60 8.08 27.42
CA ASN A 123 -3.97 8.58 28.74
C ASN A 123 -5.51 8.52 28.85
N GLU A 124 -6.03 7.52 29.54
CA GLU A 124 -7.45 7.33 29.72
C GLU A 124 -8.01 8.42 30.64
N VAL A 125 -9.01 9.15 30.14
CA VAL A 125 -9.71 10.22 30.85
C VAL A 125 -11.22 10.01 30.76
N GLU A 126 -11.97 10.53 31.72
CA GLU A 126 -13.43 10.42 31.70
C GLU A 126 -14.09 11.38 30.71
N VAL A 127 -13.47 12.54 30.46
CA VAL A 127 -14.03 13.60 29.60
C VAL A 127 -12.92 14.22 28.75
N LEU A 128 -13.23 14.46 27.48
CA LEU A 128 -12.36 15.20 26.56
C LEU A 128 -12.67 16.70 26.62
N ASN A 129 -11.69 17.52 26.28
CA ASN A 129 -11.87 18.96 26.17
C ASN A 129 -12.91 19.32 25.10
N GLU A 130 -13.72 20.34 25.36
CA GLU A 130 -14.69 20.87 24.41
C GLU A 130 -13.99 21.62 23.26
N THR A 131 -14.57 21.55 22.06
CA THR A 131 -14.13 22.30 20.88
C THR A 131 -15.33 22.87 20.14
N GLU A 132 -15.16 23.90 19.31
CA GLU A 132 -16.23 24.45 18.47
C GLU A 132 -16.88 23.41 17.57
N ARG A 133 -16.12 22.43 17.07
CA ARG A 133 -16.62 21.34 16.26
C ARG A 133 -17.43 20.32 17.08
N GLY A 134 -17.08 20.11 18.34
CA GLY A 134 -17.67 19.10 19.20
C GLY A 134 -17.71 17.71 18.54
N ALA A 135 -18.85 17.05 18.60
CA ALA A 135 -19.10 15.74 18.00
C ALA A 135 -19.46 15.79 16.50
N GLY A 136 -19.38 16.95 15.85
CA GLY A 136 -19.76 17.12 14.45
C GLY A 136 -18.88 16.31 13.48
N GLY A 137 -19.51 15.39 12.73
CA GLY A 137 -18.86 14.54 11.73
C GLY A 137 -19.82 14.19 10.59
N PHE A 138 -19.42 13.26 9.72
CA PHE A 138 -20.24 12.69 8.64
C PHE A 138 -20.97 13.72 7.75
N GLY A 139 -20.28 14.81 7.37
CA GLY A 139 -20.84 15.85 6.52
C GLY A 139 -21.51 17.01 7.27
N HIS A 140 -21.23 17.16 8.56
CA HIS A 140 -21.73 18.24 9.42
C HIS A 140 -21.48 19.65 8.85
N THR A 141 -20.45 19.87 8.01
CA THR A 141 -20.19 21.15 7.31
C THR A 141 -21.03 21.34 6.05
N GLY A 142 -21.95 20.41 5.73
CA GLY A 142 -22.80 20.47 4.53
C GLY A 142 -22.07 20.12 3.22
N LYS A 143 -22.82 20.18 2.11
CA LYS A 143 -22.29 19.92 0.76
C LYS A 143 -21.92 21.20 0.02
N LYS A 144 -22.16 22.37 0.55
CA LYS A 144 -21.82 23.72 0.03
C LYS A 144 -21.53 24.66 1.16
#